data_240416c76e054567c316d29a33074d58
#
_entry.id   240416c76e054567c316d29a33074d58
#
_cell.length_a   1.000
_cell.length_b   1.000
_cell.length_c   1.000
_cell.angle_alpha   90.00
_cell.angle_beta   90.00
_cell.angle_gamma   90.00
#
_symmetry.space_group_name_H-M   'P 1'
#
loop_
_entity.id
_entity.type
_entity.pdbx_description
1 polymer ?
#
loop_
_entity_poly.entity_id
_entity_poly.type
_entity_poly.pdbx_seq_one_letter_code
_entity_poly.pdbx_strand_id
1 'polypeptide(L)'
;MALITRRDFMQKTTTAVAAGILLSGEMLRANPLGLPIGCQTWPVRDMIAKDFPGTLKTLAQAGFQSIELCSPVGYADSGFAGLAKYQPAELQRILSDAGVTCISSHFGIEELRANQDASIAWASSIGLKQMIVPSLGGPKNPTMDDVKRAADEYNRMGEKAAKAGIQQGLHNEDFELSTVDGKRTYDVLFGLLDPKLVKFQFQVSTISEGYDAADYFTRYPGRFFSMHVQGWSAKTRKIVPVGQGTLNWQKIFTTAKTGGVKNYFVEMALPMMQASVPYLRKLQVS
;
A
#
# COMPACT_ATOMS: atom_id res chain seq x y z
N MET A 1 47.12 24.23 -14.38
CA MET A 1 46.17 23.48 -13.56
C MET A 1 45.64 24.45 -12.51
N ALA A 2 44.41 24.94 -12.65
CA ALA A 2 43.82 25.88 -11.70
C ALA A 2 43.30 25.11 -10.48
N LEU A 3 43.78 25.49 -9.29
CA LEU A 3 43.34 24.89 -8.02
C LEU A 3 41.89 25.33 -7.72
N ILE A 4 41.01 24.37 -7.61
CA ILE A 4 39.62 24.60 -7.20
C ILE A 4 39.62 25.01 -5.73
N THR A 5 39.08 26.19 -5.41
CA THR A 5 39.04 26.70 -4.04
C THR A 5 37.94 25.99 -3.25
N ARG A 6 38.09 25.93 -1.91
CA ARG A 6 37.04 25.40 -0.99
C ARG A 6 35.67 26.08 -1.21
N ARG A 7 35.67 27.34 -1.62
CA ARG A 7 34.48 28.13 -1.88
C ARG A 7 33.75 27.66 -3.15
N ASP A 8 34.52 27.32 -4.22
CA ASP A 8 33.98 26.79 -5.48
C ASP A 8 33.40 25.38 -5.31
N PHE A 9 34.05 24.56 -4.45
CA PHE A 9 33.53 23.23 -4.09
C PHE A 9 32.22 23.32 -3.31
N MET A 10 32.15 24.20 -2.31
CA MET A 10 30.93 24.40 -1.50
C MET A 10 29.79 24.98 -2.35
N GLN A 11 30.00 25.91 -3.25
CA GLN A 11 28.98 26.44 -4.14
C GLN A 11 28.44 25.38 -5.12
N LYS A 12 29.31 24.57 -5.70
CA LYS A 12 28.91 23.50 -6.62
C LYS A 12 28.15 22.38 -5.91
N THR A 13 28.52 22.03 -4.68
CA THR A 13 27.83 21.01 -3.88
C THR A 13 26.45 21.50 -3.42
N THR A 14 26.33 22.78 -3.02
CA THR A 14 25.03 23.35 -2.59
C THR A 14 24.06 23.44 -3.76
N THR A 15 24.54 23.80 -4.96
CA THR A 15 23.68 23.88 -6.16
C THR A 15 23.21 22.50 -6.62
N ALA A 16 24.07 21.47 -6.52
CA ALA A 16 23.72 20.10 -6.91
C ALA A 16 22.69 19.47 -5.94
N VAL A 17 22.83 19.72 -4.62
CA VAL A 17 21.88 19.25 -3.61
C VAL A 17 20.54 20.00 -3.73
N ALA A 18 20.55 21.31 -3.94
CA ALA A 18 19.33 22.10 -4.14
C ALA A 18 18.59 21.70 -5.45
N ALA A 19 19.32 21.45 -6.54
CA ALA A 19 18.73 20.99 -7.79
C ALA A 19 18.17 19.57 -7.66
N GLY A 20 18.82 18.66 -6.92
CA GLY A 20 18.32 17.31 -6.64
C GLY A 20 17.02 17.33 -5.80
N ILE A 21 16.93 18.21 -4.81
CA ILE A 21 15.74 18.37 -3.98
C ILE A 21 14.59 19.02 -4.78
N LEU A 22 14.89 19.98 -5.64
CA LEU A 22 13.88 20.62 -6.50
C LEU A 22 13.35 19.65 -7.56
N LEU A 23 14.20 18.88 -8.21
CA LEU A 23 13.79 17.87 -9.20
C LEU A 23 12.95 16.74 -8.56
N SER A 24 13.28 16.31 -7.35
CA SER A 24 12.48 15.32 -6.62
C SER A 24 11.12 15.91 -6.18
N GLY A 25 11.07 17.16 -5.77
CA GLY A 25 9.83 17.87 -5.40
C GLY A 25 8.91 18.13 -6.60
N GLU A 26 9.45 18.47 -7.77
CA GLU A 26 8.67 18.65 -9.00
C GLU A 26 8.17 17.32 -9.57
N MET A 27 8.97 16.25 -9.51
CA MET A 27 8.53 14.90 -9.92
C MET A 27 7.40 14.38 -9.02
N LEU A 28 7.42 14.64 -7.71
CA LEU A 28 6.33 14.26 -6.81
C LEU A 28 5.06 15.08 -7.03
N ARG A 29 5.19 16.37 -7.37
CA ARG A 29 4.03 17.23 -7.69
C ARG A 29 3.30 16.79 -8.97
N ALA A 30 3.98 16.11 -9.89
CA ALA A 30 3.37 15.57 -11.09
C ALA A 30 2.58 14.28 -10.85
N ASN A 31 2.84 13.56 -9.75
CA ASN A 31 2.12 12.33 -9.43
C ASN A 31 0.72 12.63 -8.83
N PRO A 32 -0.25 11.71 -8.98
CA PRO A 32 -1.55 11.86 -8.34
C PRO A 32 -1.40 12.12 -6.83
N LEU A 33 -2.12 13.10 -6.30
CA LEU A 33 -2.07 13.55 -4.90
C LEU A 33 -0.70 14.11 -4.45
N GLY A 34 0.28 14.27 -5.32
CA GLY A 34 1.66 14.59 -4.94
C GLY A 34 2.35 13.47 -4.15
N LEU A 35 1.87 12.23 -4.28
CA LEU A 35 2.38 11.06 -3.57
C LEU A 35 3.30 10.23 -4.45
N PRO A 36 4.28 9.50 -3.89
CA PRO A 36 5.07 8.51 -4.63
C PRO A 36 4.18 7.49 -5.33
N ILE A 37 4.50 7.14 -6.58
CA ILE A 37 3.87 5.99 -7.24
C ILE A 37 4.40 4.73 -6.57
N GLY A 38 3.51 4.02 -5.88
CA GLY A 38 3.84 2.77 -5.20
C GLY A 38 3.42 1.53 -5.97
N CYS A 39 3.99 0.38 -5.61
CA CYS A 39 3.49 -0.93 -6.03
C CYS A 39 3.46 -1.92 -4.87
N GLN A 40 2.45 -2.81 -4.91
CA GLN A 40 2.40 -3.98 -4.04
C GLN A 40 3.34 -5.06 -4.60
N THR A 41 4.05 -5.76 -3.73
CA THR A 41 5.05 -6.77 -4.14
C THR A 41 4.48 -8.18 -4.34
N TRP A 42 3.24 -8.43 -3.93
CA TRP A 42 2.58 -9.71 -4.13
C TRP A 42 2.60 -10.23 -5.59
N PRO A 43 2.32 -9.40 -6.62
CA PRO A 43 2.34 -9.87 -8.00
C PRO A 43 3.73 -10.28 -8.51
N VAL A 44 4.80 -9.87 -7.82
CA VAL A 44 6.19 -10.17 -8.16
C VAL A 44 6.86 -11.08 -7.12
N ARG A 45 6.08 -11.76 -6.27
CA ARG A 45 6.56 -12.61 -5.18
C ARG A 45 7.57 -13.68 -5.61
N ASP A 46 7.40 -14.27 -6.81
CA ASP A 46 8.34 -15.25 -7.34
C ASP A 46 9.71 -14.64 -7.68
N MET A 47 9.73 -13.37 -8.07
CA MET A 47 10.97 -12.61 -8.26
C MET A 47 11.59 -12.24 -6.91
N ILE A 48 10.77 -11.82 -5.93
CA ILE A 48 11.19 -11.56 -4.54
C ILE A 48 11.86 -12.80 -3.94
N ALA A 49 11.25 -13.98 -4.11
CA ALA A 49 11.80 -15.24 -3.59
C ALA A 49 13.17 -15.57 -4.17
N LYS A 50 13.42 -15.25 -5.45
CA LYS A 50 14.67 -15.54 -6.15
C LYS A 50 15.75 -14.50 -5.88
N ASP A 51 15.41 -13.22 -6.01
CA ASP A 51 16.34 -12.09 -5.88
C ASP A 51 15.59 -10.84 -5.40
N PHE A 52 15.51 -10.65 -4.10
CA PHE A 52 14.85 -9.49 -3.52
C PHE A 52 15.50 -8.16 -3.94
N PRO A 53 16.83 -7.96 -3.78
CA PRO A 53 17.48 -6.71 -4.18
C PRO A 53 17.35 -6.40 -5.68
N GLY A 54 17.51 -7.39 -6.55
CA GLY A 54 17.34 -7.22 -8.00
C GLY A 54 15.91 -6.91 -8.40
N THR A 55 14.91 -7.51 -7.71
CA THR A 55 13.50 -7.21 -7.93
C THR A 55 13.19 -5.75 -7.58
N LEU A 56 13.69 -5.24 -6.46
CA LEU A 56 13.47 -3.84 -6.08
C LEU A 56 14.08 -2.87 -7.11
N LYS A 57 15.28 -3.16 -7.62
CA LYS A 57 15.89 -2.36 -8.71
C LYS A 57 15.02 -2.37 -9.96
N THR A 58 14.47 -3.53 -10.33
CA THR A 58 13.54 -3.66 -11.47
C THR A 58 12.29 -2.80 -11.28
N LEU A 59 11.70 -2.81 -10.08
CA LEU A 59 10.55 -1.97 -9.75
C LEU A 59 10.89 -0.48 -9.79
N ALA A 60 12.04 -0.08 -9.22
CA ALA A 60 12.51 1.30 -9.27
C ALA A 60 12.75 1.79 -10.71
N GLN A 61 13.38 0.96 -11.55
CA GLN A 61 13.60 1.25 -12.98
C GLN A 61 12.28 1.37 -13.75
N ALA A 62 11.25 0.61 -13.37
CA ALA A 62 9.90 0.76 -13.90
C ALA A 62 9.23 2.10 -13.48
N GLY A 63 9.79 2.80 -12.50
CA GLY A 63 9.36 4.12 -12.06
C GLY A 63 8.57 4.13 -10.76
N PHE A 64 8.56 3.02 -10.01
CA PHE A 64 8.00 2.99 -8.67
C PHE A 64 8.97 3.60 -7.66
N GLN A 65 8.43 4.40 -6.75
CA GLN A 65 9.17 5.17 -5.74
C GLN A 65 8.92 4.63 -4.33
N SER A 66 7.84 3.86 -4.16
CA SER A 66 7.52 3.16 -2.92
C SER A 66 7.01 1.75 -3.20
N ILE A 67 7.17 0.89 -2.20
CA ILE A 67 6.64 -0.47 -2.25
C ILE A 67 5.82 -0.77 -1.00
N GLU A 68 4.89 -1.69 -1.14
CA GLU A 68 4.26 -2.38 -0.03
C GLU A 68 4.71 -3.83 -0.03
N LEU A 69 5.24 -4.29 1.09
CA LEU A 69 5.72 -5.67 1.26
C LEU A 69 4.58 -6.60 1.70
N CYS A 70 4.89 -7.88 1.72
CA CYS A 70 4.18 -8.87 2.53
C CYS A 70 5.14 -9.40 3.61
N SER A 71 4.62 -9.69 4.80
CA SER A 71 5.42 -10.14 5.93
C SER A 71 6.11 -11.49 5.67
N PRO A 72 7.32 -11.70 6.19
CA PRO A 72 8.04 -12.95 5.98
C PRO A 72 7.40 -14.16 6.70
N VAL A 73 6.55 -13.93 7.69
CA VAL A 73 5.89 -14.97 8.47
C VAL A 73 4.54 -15.33 7.86
N GLY A 74 3.64 -14.37 7.71
CA GLY A 74 2.29 -14.62 7.19
C GLY A 74 2.26 -15.01 5.71
N TYR A 75 3.33 -14.68 4.97
CA TYR A 75 3.47 -14.97 3.54
C TYR A 75 4.69 -15.83 3.22
N ALA A 76 5.14 -16.64 4.20
CA ALA A 76 6.30 -17.50 4.04
C ALA A 76 6.17 -18.44 2.83
N ASP A 77 5.06 -19.13 2.72
CA ASP A 77 4.78 -20.09 1.64
C ASP A 77 4.50 -19.42 0.28
N SER A 78 4.38 -18.11 0.29
CA SER A 78 4.12 -17.29 -0.90
C SER A 78 5.37 -16.57 -1.43
N GLY A 79 6.56 -16.98 -0.98
CA GLY A 79 7.83 -16.48 -1.51
C GLY A 79 8.49 -15.38 -0.66
N PHE A 80 7.89 -14.97 0.47
CA PHE A 80 8.43 -13.89 1.32
C PHE A 80 9.28 -14.41 2.50
N ALA A 81 9.33 -15.72 2.76
CA ALA A 81 10.16 -16.30 3.84
C ALA A 81 11.62 -15.83 3.80
N GLY A 82 12.18 -15.63 2.60
CA GLY A 82 13.54 -15.15 2.41
C GLY A 82 13.85 -13.78 2.99
N LEU A 83 12.84 -12.96 3.29
CA LEU A 83 13.02 -11.64 3.92
C LEU A 83 13.48 -11.77 5.39
N ALA A 84 13.13 -12.87 6.06
CA ALA A 84 13.53 -13.12 7.46
C ALA A 84 15.05 -13.28 7.66
N LYS A 85 15.80 -13.57 6.59
CA LYS A 85 17.27 -13.70 6.66
C LYS A 85 17.99 -12.36 6.83
N TYR A 86 17.37 -11.26 6.41
CA TYR A 86 17.98 -9.94 6.47
C TYR A 86 17.84 -9.34 7.87
N GLN A 87 18.95 -8.82 8.41
CA GLN A 87 18.87 -7.97 9.57
C GLN A 87 18.15 -6.65 9.23
N PRO A 88 17.46 -6.01 10.18
CA PRO A 88 16.69 -4.79 9.90
C PRO A 88 17.47 -3.69 9.18
N ALA A 89 18.69 -3.41 9.62
CA ALA A 89 19.56 -2.41 8.97
C ALA A 89 19.95 -2.81 7.55
N GLU A 90 20.14 -4.11 7.29
CA GLU A 90 20.43 -4.61 5.95
C GLU A 90 19.23 -4.45 5.02
N LEU A 91 18.01 -4.79 5.50
CA LEU A 91 16.78 -4.63 4.74
C LEU A 91 16.53 -3.16 4.40
N GLN A 92 16.71 -2.25 5.36
CA GLN A 92 16.63 -0.81 5.13
C GLN A 92 17.65 -0.33 4.09
N ARG A 93 18.90 -0.84 4.15
CA ARG A 93 19.94 -0.51 3.17
C ARG A 93 19.56 -1.01 1.77
N ILE A 94 19.06 -2.23 1.63
CA ILE A 94 18.60 -2.78 0.33
C ILE A 94 17.52 -1.91 -0.29
N LEU A 95 16.53 -1.47 0.51
CA LEU A 95 15.48 -0.53 0.07
C LEU A 95 16.07 0.80 -0.41
N SER A 96 16.96 1.38 0.39
CA SER A 96 17.64 2.65 0.07
C SER A 96 18.51 2.55 -1.19
N ASP A 97 19.29 1.49 -1.32
CA ASP A 97 20.18 1.24 -2.48
C ASP A 97 19.38 1.04 -3.78
N ALA A 98 18.15 0.53 -3.68
CA ALA A 98 17.23 0.42 -4.80
C ALA A 98 16.50 1.75 -5.10
N GLY A 99 16.56 2.74 -4.22
CA GLY A 99 15.88 4.03 -4.37
C GLY A 99 14.37 3.96 -4.13
N VAL A 100 13.88 2.99 -3.34
CA VAL A 100 12.47 2.86 -2.98
C VAL A 100 12.25 3.00 -1.48
N THR A 101 11.08 3.51 -1.09
CA THR A 101 10.64 3.55 0.31
C THR A 101 9.65 2.43 0.59
N CYS A 102 9.62 1.94 1.84
CA CYS A 102 8.63 0.97 2.30
C CYS A 102 8.12 1.39 3.67
N ILE A 103 6.86 1.81 3.74
CA ILE A 103 6.20 2.22 5.00
C ILE A 103 5.01 1.34 5.34
N SER A 104 4.66 0.40 4.47
CA SER A 104 3.48 -0.45 4.56
C SER A 104 3.84 -1.90 4.23
N SER A 105 3.17 -2.83 4.90
CA SER A 105 3.26 -4.26 4.60
C SER A 105 1.95 -4.97 4.94
N HIS A 106 1.61 -5.98 4.14
CA HIS A 106 0.55 -6.93 4.46
C HIS A 106 1.02 -7.95 5.48
N PHE A 107 0.13 -8.31 6.41
CA PHE A 107 0.29 -9.32 7.44
C PHE A 107 -0.89 -10.29 7.40
N GLY A 108 -0.64 -11.59 7.55
CA GLY A 108 -1.71 -12.55 7.66
C GLY A 108 -2.47 -12.37 8.98
N ILE A 109 -3.80 -12.52 8.99
CA ILE A 109 -4.56 -12.43 10.24
C ILE A 109 -4.14 -13.52 11.24
N GLU A 110 -3.84 -14.72 10.76
CA GLU A 110 -3.38 -15.83 11.60
C GLU A 110 -1.96 -15.58 12.19
N GLU A 111 -1.10 -14.87 11.45
CA GLU A 111 0.19 -14.40 11.97
C GLU A 111 0.00 -13.48 13.16
N LEU A 112 -0.92 -12.52 13.06
CA LEU A 112 -1.21 -11.59 14.14
C LEU A 112 -1.88 -12.28 15.33
N ARG A 113 -2.76 -13.24 15.10
CA ARG A 113 -3.36 -14.09 16.13
C ARG A 113 -2.31 -14.90 16.89
N ALA A 114 -1.35 -15.46 16.16
CA ALA A 114 -0.28 -16.27 16.75
C ALA A 114 0.69 -15.44 17.58
N ASN A 115 1.19 -14.32 17.05
CA ASN A 115 2.17 -13.47 17.77
C ASN A 115 2.25 -12.05 17.18
N GLN A 116 1.25 -11.22 17.46
CA GLN A 116 1.25 -9.84 17.01
C GLN A 116 2.44 -9.01 17.51
N ASP A 117 2.93 -9.29 18.71
CA ASP A 117 4.03 -8.52 19.29
C ASP A 117 5.33 -8.72 18.49
N ALA A 118 5.59 -9.94 18.01
CA ALA A 118 6.72 -10.20 17.10
C ALA A 118 6.54 -9.50 15.75
N SER A 119 5.33 -9.50 15.18
CA SER A 119 5.02 -8.81 13.93
C SER A 119 5.19 -7.29 14.07
N ILE A 120 4.76 -6.70 15.17
CA ILE A 120 4.97 -5.28 15.51
C ILE A 120 6.46 -4.98 15.68
N ALA A 121 7.22 -5.82 16.36
CA ALA A 121 8.65 -5.65 16.55
C ALA A 121 9.39 -5.66 15.19
N TRP A 122 9.07 -6.62 14.32
CA TRP A 122 9.62 -6.66 12.97
C TRP A 122 9.25 -5.40 12.17
N ALA A 123 7.97 -5.04 12.14
CA ALA A 123 7.49 -3.86 11.45
C ALA A 123 8.20 -2.57 11.90
N SER A 124 8.33 -2.38 13.22
CA SER A 124 9.03 -1.25 13.83
C SER A 124 10.50 -1.22 13.45
N SER A 125 11.18 -2.39 13.48
CA SER A 125 12.61 -2.51 13.22
C SER A 125 13.01 -2.09 11.80
N ILE A 126 12.12 -2.28 10.82
CA ILE A 126 12.35 -1.88 9.42
C ILE A 126 11.71 -0.52 9.08
N GLY A 127 11.06 0.12 10.04
CA GLY A 127 10.53 1.48 9.90
C GLY A 127 9.13 1.57 9.31
N LEU A 128 8.36 0.47 9.28
CA LEU A 128 6.96 0.50 8.82
C LEU A 128 6.12 1.44 9.69
N LYS A 129 5.14 2.05 9.04
CA LYS A 129 4.12 2.92 9.67
C LYS A 129 2.73 2.33 9.57
N GLN A 130 2.56 1.31 8.73
CA GLN A 130 1.28 0.69 8.41
C GLN A 130 1.43 -0.83 8.41
N MET A 131 0.53 -1.50 9.12
CA MET A 131 0.35 -2.95 9.13
C MET A 131 -1.04 -3.25 8.57
N ILE A 132 -1.11 -3.90 7.41
CA ILE A 132 -2.37 -4.16 6.69
C ILE A 132 -2.71 -5.64 6.82
N VAL A 133 -3.95 -5.93 7.14
CA VAL A 133 -4.51 -7.29 7.01
C VAL A 133 -5.42 -7.32 5.78
N PRO A 134 -5.23 -8.24 4.83
CA PRO A 134 -6.04 -8.30 3.61
C PRO A 134 -7.50 -8.66 3.90
N SER A 135 -7.73 -9.56 4.87
CA SER A 135 -9.06 -9.96 5.32
C SER A 135 -9.01 -10.41 6.78
N LEU A 136 -10.05 -10.12 7.55
CA LEU A 136 -10.19 -10.58 8.95
C LEU A 136 -10.39 -12.10 9.04
N GLY A 137 -10.70 -12.74 7.92
CA GLY A 137 -11.07 -14.15 7.87
C GLY A 137 -12.43 -14.41 8.53
N GLY A 138 -13.02 -15.51 8.18
CA GLY A 138 -14.33 -15.88 8.71
C GLY A 138 -15.11 -16.80 7.78
N PRO A 139 -16.33 -17.20 8.16
CA PRO A 139 -17.16 -18.02 7.31
C PRO A 139 -17.63 -17.23 6.07
N LYS A 140 -17.85 -17.95 4.96
CA LYS A 140 -18.35 -17.37 3.71
C LYS A 140 -19.72 -16.68 3.88
N ASN A 141 -20.55 -17.21 4.76
CA ASN A 141 -21.86 -16.67 5.12
C ASN A 141 -21.83 -16.30 6.61
N PRO A 142 -21.32 -15.13 7.00
CA PRO A 142 -21.18 -14.76 8.39
C PRO A 142 -22.53 -14.42 9.02
N THR A 143 -22.63 -14.67 10.31
CA THR A 143 -23.64 -14.06 11.18
C THR A 143 -23.17 -12.66 11.64
N MET A 144 -24.09 -11.85 12.13
CA MET A 144 -23.74 -10.55 12.73
C MET A 144 -22.78 -10.70 13.91
N ASP A 145 -22.90 -11.80 14.67
CA ASP A 145 -21.99 -12.09 15.79
C ASP A 145 -20.58 -12.47 15.33
N ASP A 146 -20.44 -13.11 14.16
CA ASP A 146 -19.13 -13.37 13.55
C ASP A 146 -18.46 -12.05 13.17
N VAL A 147 -19.21 -11.13 12.56
CA VAL A 147 -18.69 -9.80 12.15
C VAL A 147 -18.30 -8.97 13.37
N LYS A 148 -19.12 -8.95 14.43
CA LYS A 148 -18.81 -8.25 15.68
C LYS A 148 -17.54 -8.80 16.34
N ARG A 149 -17.44 -10.13 16.48
CA ARG A 149 -16.24 -10.77 17.09
C ARG A 149 -14.97 -10.42 16.32
N ALA A 150 -15.01 -10.48 14.97
CA ALA A 150 -13.88 -10.12 14.14
C ALA A 150 -13.49 -8.64 14.32
N ALA A 151 -14.46 -7.74 14.36
CA ALA A 151 -14.23 -6.32 14.58
C ALA A 151 -13.65 -6.02 15.96
N ASP A 152 -14.18 -6.64 17.02
CA ASP A 152 -13.69 -6.49 18.41
C ASP A 152 -12.27 -7.02 18.54
N GLU A 153 -11.95 -8.16 17.93
CA GLU A 153 -10.59 -8.70 17.88
C GLU A 153 -9.66 -7.73 17.17
N TYR A 154 -10.06 -7.21 16.03
CA TYR A 154 -9.23 -6.34 15.22
C TYR A 154 -9.02 -4.95 15.84
N ASN A 155 -10.01 -4.41 16.56
CA ASN A 155 -9.84 -3.21 17.37
C ASN A 155 -8.77 -3.40 18.45
N ARG A 156 -8.76 -4.54 19.15
CA ARG A 156 -7.70 -4.86 20.16
C ARG A 156 -6.31 -4.97 19.52
N MET A 157 -6.23 -5.55 18.30
CA MET A 157 -4.98 -5.56 17.53
C MET A 157 -4.55 -4.13 17.15
N GLY A 158 -5.51 -3.27 16.79
CA GLY A 158 -5.26 -1.86 16.50
C GLY A 158 -4.72 -1.09 17.70
N GLU A 159 -5.21 -1.35 18.93
CA GLU A 159 -4.67 -0.76 20.15
C GLU A 159 -3.20 -1.11 20.38
N LYS A 160 -2.82 -2.38 20.15
CA LYS A 160 -1.43 -2.82 20.28
C LYS A 160 -0.53 -2.14 19.25
N ALA A 161 -0.93 -2.11 17.97
CA ALA A 161 -0.18 -1.47 16.90
C ALA A 161 -0.02 0.05 17.16
N ALA A 162 -1.09 0.73 17.62
CA ALA A 162 -1.06 2.15 17.91
C ALA A 162 -0.07 2.51 19.05
N LYS A 163 0.08 1.66 20.09
CA LYS A 163 1.10 1.85 21.14
C LYS A 163 2.53 1.83 20.60
N ALA A 164 2.76 1.14 19.50
CA ALA A 164 4.04 1.10 18.80
C ALA A 164 4.19 2.21 17.73
N GLY A 165 3.20 3.11 17.58
CA GLY A 165 3.19 4.15 16.57
C GLY A 165 2.93 3.65 15.16
N ILE A 166 2.29 2.47 15.03
CA ILE A 166 1.94 1.83 13.76
C ILE A 166 0.42 1.90 13.56
N GLN A 167 -0.03 2.33 12.38
CA GLN A 167 -1.44 2.33 12.01
C GLN A 167 -1.86 0.95 11.53
N GLN A 168 -2.83 0.35 12.21
CA GLN A 168 -3.47 -0.87 11.75
C GLN A 168 -4.41 -0.57 10.57
N GLY A 169 -4.36 -1.41 9.52
CA GLY A 169 -5.16 -1.25 8.32
C GLY A 169 -5.91 -2.52 7.92
N LEU A 170 -7.12 -2.35 7.43
CA LEU A 170 -7.93 -3.42 6.85
C LEU A 170 -8.10 -3.20 5.35
N HIS A 171 -7.72 -4.21 4.56
CA HIS A 171 -8.02 -4.29 3.14
C HIS A 171 -9.41 -4.90 2.93
N ASN A 172 -9.95 -4.89 1.72
CA ASN A 172 -11.26 -5.46 1.44
C ASN A 172 -11.17 -6.65 0.47
N GLU A 173 -10.88 -7.80 1.04
CA GLU A 173 -10.90 -9.09 0.34
C GLU A 173 -11.81 -10.08 1.08
N ASP A 174 -12.15 -11.19 0.44
CA ASP A 174 -12.85 -12.36 1.01
C ASP A 174 -14.01 -12.03 1.97
N PHE A 175 -13.74 -12.07 3.28
CA PHE A 175 -14.75 -11.88 4.34
C PHE A 175 -15.45 -10.53 4.25
N GLU A 176 -14.71 -9.47 3.94
CA GLU A 176 -15.22 -8.11 3.80
C GLU A 176 -16.21 -7.97 2.63
N LEU A 177 -16.06 -8.81 1.61
CA LEU A 177 -16.96 -8.84 0.43
C LEU A 177 -18.20 -9.67 0.61
N SER A 178 -18.35 -10.35 1.75
CA SER A 178 -19.55 -11.11 2.11
C SER A 178 -20.74 -10.20 2.44
N THR A 179 -21.88 -10.83 2.70
CA THR A 179 -23.12 -10.16 3.16
C THR A 179 -23.56 -10.72 4.50
N VAL A 180 -24.05 -9.87 5.39
CA VAL A 180 -24.65 -10.22 6.68
C VAL A 180 -25.96 -9.45 6.87
N ASP A 181 -27.05 -10.15 7.18
CA ASP A 181 -28.40 -9.57 7.35
C ASP A 181 -28.80 -8.64 6.18
N GLY A 182 -28.48 -9.05 4.94
CA GLY A 182 -28.78 -8.29 3.72
C GLY A 182 -27.92 -7.05 3.50
N LYS A 183 -26.89 -6.80 4.33
CA LYS A 183 -25.95 -5.70 4.21
C LYS A 183 -24.57 -6.21 3.80
N ARG A 184 -23.81 -5.40 3.11
CA ARG A 184 -22.38 -5.70 2.84
C ARG A 184 -21.62 -5.73 4.17
N THR A 185 -20.89 -6.80 4.44
CA THR A 185 -20.05 -6.92 5.64
C THR A 185 -19.07 -5.76 5.76
N TYR A 186 -18.51 -5.31 4.65
CA TYR A 186 -17.61 -4.14 4.61
C TYR A 186 -18.27 -2.88 5.17
N ASP A 187 -19.53 -2.59 4.78
CA ASP A 187 -20.29 -1.43 5.29
C ASP A 187 -20.57 -1.54 6.80
N VAL A 188 -20.83 -2.76 7.28
CA VAL A 188 -21.02 -3.01 8.73
C VAL A 188 -19.73 -2.76 9.51
N LEU A 189 -18.59 -3.19 8.98
CA LEU A 189 -17.27 -3.00 9.59
C LEU A 189 -16.89 -1.52 9.75
N PHE A 190 -17.35 -0.61 8.85
CA PHE A 190 -17.13 0.84 9.05
C PHE A 190 -17.76 1.37 10.34
N GLY A 191 -18.87 0.76 10.80
CA GLY A 191 -19.53 1.14 12.05
C GLY A 191 -18.93 0.47 13.29
N LEU A 192 -18.28 -0.67 13.16
CA LEU A 192 -17.76 -1.47 14.28
C LEU A 192 -16.27 -1.22 14.57
N LEU A 193 -15.49 -0.88 13.54
CA LEU A 193 -14.05 -0.62 13.71
C LEU A 193 -13.81 0.82 14.17
N ASP A 194 -13.06 0.97 15.25
CA ASP A 194 -12.71 2.29 15.82
C ASP A 194 -11.88 3.09 14.80
N PRO A 195 -12.35 4.29 14.40
CA PRO A 195 -11.68 5.12 13.39
C PRO A 195 -10.31 5.67 13.84
N LYS A 196 -9.98 5.63 15.12
CA LYS A 196 -8.66 6.01 15.64
C LYS A 196 -7.68 4.86 15.58
N LEU A 197 -8.15 3.62 15.67
CA LEU A 197 -7.33 2.42 15.74
C LEU A 197 -7.14 1.78 14.37
N VAL A 198 -8.21 1.71 13.57
CA VAL A 198 -8.24 1.00 12.29
C VAL A 198 -8.62 1.94 11.16
N LYS A 199 -7.78 2.00 10.15
CA LYS A 199 -8.05 2.64 8.87
C LYS A 199 -8.24 1.58 7.79
N PHE A 200 -8.72 2.00 6.63
CA PHE A 200 -8.96 1.10 5.50
C PHE A 200 -7.96 1.33 4.38
N GLN A 201 -7.55 0.24 3.74
CA GLN A 201 -6.91 0.22 2.44
C GLN A 201 -7.93 -0.30 1.43
N PHE A 202 -8.26 0.46 0.40
CA PHE A 202 -9.32 0.11 -0.55
C PHE A 202 -8.75 -0.59 -1.79
N GLN A 203 -9.26 -1.79 -2.11
CA GLN A 203 -8.97 -2.47 -3.36
C GLN A 203 -9.89 -1.97 -4.48
N VAL A 204 -9.34 -1.18 -5.41
CA VAL A 204 -10.13 -0.53 -6.47
C VAL A 204 -10.75 -1.54 -7.44
N SER A 205 -10.12 -2.71 -7.64
CA SER A 205 -10.66 -3.75 -8.53
C SER A 205 -11.98 -4.37 -8.07
N THR A 206 -12.36 -4.21 -6.79
CA THR A 206 -13.65 -4.68 -6.26
C THR A 206 -14.85 -3.94 -6.86
N ILE A 207 -14.61 -2.98 -7.76
CA ILE A 207 -15.64 -2.41 -8.63
C ILE A 207 -16.33 -3.51 -9.47
N SER A 208 -15.64 -4.61 -9.78
CA SER A 208 -16.22 -5.78 -10.46
C SER A 208 -17.36 -6.42 -9.67
N GLU A 209 -17.39 -6.21 -8.36
CA GLU A 209 -18.37 -6.71 -7.40
C GLU A 209 -19.28 -5.60 -6.86
N GLY A 210 -19.19 -4.41 -7.49
CA GLY A 210 -20.05 -3.27 -7.19
C GLY A 210 -19.56 -2.38 -6.05
N TYR A 211 -18.27 -2.48 -5.63
CA TYR A 211 -17.66 -1.57 -4.65
C TYR A 211 -16.97 -0.42 -5.39
N ASP A 212 -17.58 0.76 -5.44
CA ASP A 212 -17.02 1.95 -6.10
C ASP A 212 -16.12 2.72 -5.11
N ALA A 213 -14.83 2.79 -5.40
CA ALA A 213 -13.86 3.49 -4.56
C ALA A 213 -14.23 4.96 -4.31
N ALA A 214 -14.68 5.69 -5.34
CA ALA A 214 -15.03 7.10 -5.21
C ALA A 214 -16.26 7.31 -4.33
N ASP A 215 -17.23 6.39 -4.37
CA ASP A 215 -18.39 6.39 -3.49
C ASP A 215 -17.96 6.15 -2.02
N TYR A 216 -17.16 5.12 -1.77
CA TYR A 216 -16.65 4.80 -0.43
C TYR A 216 -15.82 5.95 0.17
N PHE A 217 -14.91 6.54 -0.60
CA PHE A 217 -14.11 7.67 -0.13
C PHE A 217 -14.95 8.89 0.24
N THR A 218 -16.06 9.11 -0.48
CA THR A 218 -16.99 10.20 -0.21
C THR A 218 -17.86 9.93 1.01
N ARG A 219 -18.39 8.68 1.14
CA ARG A 219 -19.26 8.29 2.26
C ARG A 219 -18.55 8.20 3.60
N TYR A 220 -17.25 7.84 3.59
CA TYR A 220 -16.48 7.61 4.79
C TYR A 220 -15.22 8.48 4.83
N PRO A 221 -15.37 9.81 4.98
CA PRO A 221 -14.23 10.74 4.95
C PRO A 221 -13.25 10.46 6.09
N GLY A 222 -11.94 10.49 5.75
CA GLY A 222 -10.86 10.26 6.70
C GLY A 222 -10.71 8.84 7.22
N ARG A 223 -11.51 7.87 6.73
CA ARG A 223 -11.42 6.47 7.16
C ARG A 223 -10.38 5.66 6.40
N PHE A 224 -9.93 6.14 5.23
CA PHE A 224 -8.93 5.48 4.42
C PHE A 224 -7.56 6.11 4.64
N PHE A 225 -6.52 5.34 4.43
CA PHE A 225 -5.14 5.83 4.45
C PHE A 225 -4.32 5.29 3.28
N SER A 226 -4.84 4.26 2.60
CA SER A 226 -4.19 3.61 1.47
C SER A 226 -5.22 3.09 0.46
N MET A 227 -4.77 2.80 -0.77
CA MET A 227 -5.56 2.06 -1.76
C MET A 227 -4.66 1.24 -2.68
N HIS A 228 -5.15 0.08 -3.11
CA HIS A 228 -4.59 -0.67 -4.22
C HIS A 228 -5.21 -0.23 -5.53
N VAL A 229 -4.35 0.01 -6.51
CA VAL A 229 -4.72 0.57 -7.82
C VAL A 229 -4.60 -0.50 -8.88
N GLN A 230 -5.75 -0.92 -9.42
CA GLN A 230 -5.84 -1.86 -10.53
C GLN A 230 -6.81 -1.31 -11.57
N GLY A 231 -6.40 -1.25 -12.84
CA GLY A 231 -7.30 -0.86 -13.92
C GLY A 231 -8.34 -1.96 -14.20
N TRP A 232 -9.56 -1.55 -14.49
CA TRP A 232 -10.67 -2.43 -14.82
C TRP A 232 -11.37 -2.00 -16.09
N SER A 233 -11.70 -2.96 -16.95
CA SER A 233 -12.51 -2.74 -18.14
C SER A 233 -13.88 -3.42 -18.00
N ALA A 234 -14.93 -2.64 -17.85
CA ALA A 234 -16.30 -3.15 -17.81
C ALA A 234 -16.71 -3.83 -19.15
N LYS A 235 -16.10 -3.41 -20.27
CA LYS A 235 -16.38 -4.01 -21.58
C LYS A 235 -15.88 -5.46 -21.69
N THR A 236 -14.66 -5.70 -21.22
CA THR A 236 -14.02 -7.03 -21.31
C THR A 236 -14.13 -7.83 -20.01
N ARG A 237 -14.55 -7.20 -18.92
CA ARG A 237 -14.57 -7.76 -17.55
C ARG A 237 -13.18 -8.30 -17.16
N LYS A 238 -12.14 -7.53 -17.45
CA LYS A 238 -10.75 -7.90 -17.16
C LYS A 238 -9.99 -6.77 -16.50
N ILE A 239 -8.98 -7.14 -15.73
CA ILE A 239 -7.94 -6.22 -15.26
C ILE A 239 -7.15 -5.76 -16.48
N VAL A 240 -6.84 -4.47 -16.53
CA VAL A 240 -6.07 -3.79 -17.58
C VAL A 240 -5.13 -2.78 -16.91
N PRO A 241 -4.09 -2.30 -17.59
CA PRO A 241 -3.25 -1.23 -17.04
C PRO A 241 -4.09 0.00 -16.65
N VAL A 242 -3.65 0.70 -15.62
CA VAL A 242 -4.29 1.95 -15.16
C VAL A 242 -4.34 2.95 -16.32
N GLY A 243 -5.52 3.53 -16.54
CA GLY A 243 -5.76 4.44 -17.66
C GLY A 243 -6.23 3.80 -18.96
N GLN A 244 -6.20 2.46 -19.08
CA GLN A 244 -6.65 1.75 -20.28
C GLN A 244 -8.05 1.11 -20.13
N GLY A 245 -8.70 1.30 -18.99
CA GLY A 245 -9.99 0.71 -18.69
C GLY A 245 -11.15 1.72 -18.72
N THR A 246 -12.19 1.39 -17.94
CA THR A 246 -13.41 2.19 -17.85
C THR A 246 -13.51 3.03 -16.57
N LEU A 247 -12.52 2.91 -15.67
CA LEU A 247 -12.51 3.64 -14.40
C LEU A 247 -12.20 5.12 -14.59
N ASN A 248 -12.92 5.98 -13.90
CA ASN A 248 -12.62 7.41 -13.83
C ASN A 248 -11.56 7.69 -12.74
N TRP A 249 -10.30 7.58 -13.11
CA TRP A 249 -9.17 7.75 -12.21
C TRP A 249 -9.09 9.15 -11.62
N GLN A 250 -9.45 10.18 -12.36
CA GLN A 250 -9.48 11.55 -11.84
C GLN A 250 -10.48 11.66 -10.68
N LYS A 251 -11.71 11.11 -10.85
CA LYS A 251 -12.71 11.07 -9.78
C LYS A 251 -12.21 10.27 -8.58
N ILE A 252 -11.64 9.07 -8.81
CA ILE A 252 -11.13 8.22 -7.73
C ILE A 252 -10.06 8.94 -6.92
N PHE A 253 -9.03 9.50 -7.56
CA PHE A 253 -7.97 10.21 -6.84
C PHE A 253 -8.44 11.52 -6.20
N THR A 254 -9.37 12.25 -6.82
CA THR A 254 -9.95 13.46 -6.20
C THR A 254 -10.68 13.10 -4.90
N THR A 255 -11.54 12.07 -4.92
CA THR A 255 -12.27 11.64 -3.72
C THR A 255 -11.37 10.95 -2.70
N ALA A 256 -10.27 10.34 -3.12
CA ALA A 256 -9.27 9.75 -2.23
C ALA A 256 -8.68 10.77 -1.23
N LYS A 257 -8.58 12.06 -1.60
CA LYS A 257 -8.23 13.14 -0.66
C LYS A 257 -9.24 13.22 0.49
N THR A 258 -10.53 13.24 0.18
CA THR A 258 -11.63 13.23 1.16
C THR A 258 -11.59 11.96 2.00
N GLY A 259 -11.35 10.80 1.39
CA GLY A 259 -11.16 9.52 2.05
C GLY A 259 -9.99 9.51 3.04
N GLY A 260 -8.97 10.37 2.85
CA GLY A 260 -7.80 10.49 3.70
C GLY A 260 -6.59 9.67 3.25
N VAL A 261 -6.58 9.23 1.98
CA VAL A 261 -5.51 8.41 1.40
C VAL A 261 -4.16 9.14 1.45
N LYS A 262 -3.13 8.45 1.94
CA LYS A 262 -1.75 8.93 2.13
C LYS A 262 -0.72 8.19 1.29
N ASN A 263 -1.08 7.06 0.73
CA ASN A 263 -0.30 6.28 -0.21
C ASN A 263 -1.21 5.43 -1.10
N TYR A 264 -0.68 4.96 -2.21
CA TYR A 264 -1.37 4.02 -3.10
C TYR A 264 -0.36 3.10 -3.77
N PHE A 265 -0.79 1.89 -4.07
CA PHE A 265 0.07 0.85 -4.62
C PHE A 265 -0.58 0.21 -5.84
N VAL A 266 0.13 0.20 -6.96
CA VAL A 266 -0.29 -0.53 -8.16
C VAL A 266 -0.09 -2.02 -7.91
N GLU A 267 -1.15 -2.81 -8.10
CA GLU A 267 -1.12 -4.25 -7.83
C GLU A 267 -1.63 -5.03 -9.05
N MET A 268 -0.74 -5.44 -9.90
CA MET A 268 -1.02 -6.21 -11.13
C MET A 268 0.23 -6.98 -11.53
N ALA A 269 0.11 -7.89 -12.52
CA ALA A 269 1.29 -8.49 -13.13
C ALA A 269 2.28 -7.41 -13.62
N LEU A 270 3.59 -7.65 -13.48
CA LEU A 270 4.64 -6.66 -13.71
C LEU A 270 4.51 -5.89 -15.04
N PRO A 271 4.21 -6.52 -16.20
CA PRO A 271 4.04 -5.75 -17.44
C PRO A 271 2.88 -4.74 -17.38
N MET A 272 1.79 -5.07 -16.68
CA MET A 272 0.65 -4.15 -16.51
C MET A 272 1.00 -3.02 -15.53
N MET A 273 1.76 -3.32 -14.46
CA MET A 273 2.28 -2.31 -13.54
C MET A 273 3.15 -1.30 -14.29
N GLN A 274 4.10 -1.77 -15.09
CA GLN A 274 4.97 -0.93 -15.91
C GLN A 274 4.17 -0.05 -16.89
N ALA A 275 3.17 -0.61 -17.56
CA ALA A 275 2.31 0.12 -18.48
C ALA A 275 1.42 1.17 -17.81
N SER A 276 1.21 1.07 -16.49
CA SER A 276 0.40 2.01 -15.70
C SER A 276 1.14 3.29 -15.30
N VAL A 277 2.46 3.22 -15.10
CA VAL A 277 3.26 4.34 -14.60
C VAL A 277 3.19 5.60 -15.48
N PRO A 278 3.29 5.52 -16.82
CA PRO A 278 3.21 6.72 -17.67
C PRO A 278 1.88 7.45 -17.56
N TYR A 279 0.77 6.73 -17.37
CA TYR A 279 -0.54 7.33 -17.15
C TYR A 279 -0.60 8.03 -15.78
N LEU A 280 -0.18 7.35 -14.72
CA LEU A 280 -0.18 7.91 -13.37
C LEU A 280 0.67 9.19 -13.28
N ARG A 281 1.84 9.23 -13.91
CA ARG A 281 2.69 10.43 -13.96
C ARG A 281 2.04 11.63 -14.65
N LYS A 282 1.07 11.41 -15.54
CA LYS A 282 0.37 12.47 -16.27
C LYS A 282 -0.98 12.83 -15.68
N LEU A 283 -1.47 12.04 -14.72
CA LEU A 283 -2.80 12.22 -14.15
C LEU A 283 -2.84 13.46 -13.25
N GLN A 284 -3.49 14.51 -13.75
CA GLN A 284 -3.73 15.73 -12.96
C GLN A 284 -4.91 15.51 -12.01
N VAL A 285 -4.72 15.78 -10.74
CA VAL A 285 -5.76 15.70 -9.71
C VAL A 285 -5.87 17.07 -9.06
N SER A 286 -6.96 17.73 -9.31
CA SER A 286 -7.29 19.05 -8.74
C SER A 286 -7.70 18.96 -7.26
#